data_d5cef5e448c75e59aacf3414ef649ba1
#
_entry.id   d5cef5e448c75e59aacf3414ef649ba1
#
_cell.length_a   1.000
_cell.length_b   1.000
_cell.length_c   1.000
_cell.angle_alpha   90.00
_cell.angle_beta   90.00
_cell.angle_gamma   90.00
#
_symmetry.space_group_name_H-M   'P 1'
#
loop_
_entity.id
_entity.type
_entity.pdbx_description
1 polymer ?
#
loop_
_entity_poly.entity_id
_entity_poly.type
_entity_poly.pdbx_seq_one_letter_code
_entity_poly.pdbx_strand_id
1 'polypeptide(L)'
;GFFPRKEAEQLAEIKVLTEQQDWKGIAAIICKAAQGVELAGADCLLIGANTMHNIADEVAAAINIPVIHIAEAVADVIKNKGLKKVALLGTKYTMQMDFYKKKLADKNIETIIPGSNDIEFINSSIYNEFSKGIFLPETKQQYLRIIEDLIQQGAEGFILGCTEIPI
;
A
#
# COMPACT_ATOMS: atom_id res chain seq x y z
N GLY A 1 19.56 5.63 -11.38
CA GLY A 1 18.35 6.19 -11.97
C GLY A 1 18.36 7.69 -11.82
N PHE A 2 18.21 8.40 -12.92
CA PHE A 2 18.22 9.86 -12.97
C PHE A 2 16.79 10.32 -12.63
N PHE A 3 16.50 10.58 -11.36
CA PHE A 3 15.31 11.37 -11.02
C PHE A 3 15.68 12.85 -11.11
N PRO A 4 14.87 13.70 -11.79
CA PRO A 4 15.07 15.14 -11.74
C PRO A 4 15.08 15.63 -10.30
N ARG A 5 15.94 16.60 -10.00
CA ARG A 5 16.18 17.12 -8.64
C ARG A 5 14.88 17.48 -7.90
N LYS A 6 13.89 17.98 -8.62
CA LYS A 6 12.58 18.39 -8.11
C LYS A 6 11.72 17.21 -7.63
N GLU A 7 11.80 16.05 -8.28
CA GLU A 7 11.07 14.83 -7.90
C GLU A 7 11.68 14.18 -6.66
N ALA A 8 13.01 14.20 -6.51
CA ALA A 8 13.69 13.71 -5.32
C ALA A 8 13.35 14.56 -4.08
N GLU A 9 13.21 15.88 -4.24
CA GLU A 9 12.78 16.79 -3.18
C GLU A 9 11.33 16.52 -2.75
N GLN A 10 10.41 16.27 -3.70
CA GLN A 10 9.01 15.93 -3.41
C GLN A 10 8.87 14.57 -2.73
N LEU A 11 9.66 13.57 -3.11
CA LEU A 11 9.68 12.27 -2.43
C LEU A 11 10.16 12.38 -0.98
N ALA A 12 11.18 13.20 -0.73
CA ALA A 12 11.66 13.46 0.62
C ALA A 12 10.61 14.18 1.48
N GLU A 13 9.88 15.14 0.90
CA GLU A 13 8.78 15.84 1.55
C GLU A 13 7.63 14.90 1.91
N ILE A 14 7.17 14.07 0.97
CA ILE A 14 6.12 13.07 1.22
C ILE A 14 6.53 12.10 2.34
N LYS A 15 7.80 11.68 2.38
CA LYS A 15 8.31 10.83 3.46
C LYS A 15 8.17 11.49 4.82
N VAL A 16 8.61 12.75 4.96
CA VAL A 16 8.50 13.52 6.21
C VAL A 16 7.04 13.68 6.62
N LEU A 17 6.16 14.05 5.69
CA LEU A 17 4.71 14.21 5.96
C LEU A 17 4.08 12.87 6.37
N THR A 18 4.51 11.75 5.78
CA THR A 18 4.04 10.42 6.16
C THR A 18 4.45 10.05 7.59
N GLU A 19 5.70 10.33 7.97
CA GLU A 19 6.20 10.11 9.34
C GLU A 19 5.45 10.97 10.36
N GLN A 20 5.07 12.19 9.98
CA GLN A 20 4.26 13.12 10.79
C GLN A 20 2.76 12.80 10.74
N GLN A 21 2.33 11.87 9.89
CA GLN A 21 0.92 11.56 9.61
C GLN A 21 0.12 12.78 9.11
N ASP A 22 0.78 13.73 8.46
CA ASP A 22 0.13 14.87 7.83
C ASP A 22 -0.49 14.49 6.46
N TRP A 23 -1.59 13.76 6.53
CA TRP A 23 -2.33 13.31 5.36
C TRP A 23 -2.91 14.46 4.54
N LYS A 24 -3.17 15.61 5.17
CA LYS A 24 -3.65 16.82 4.46
C LYS A 24 -2.55 17.43 3.60
N GLY A 25 -1.34 17.51 4.12
CA GLY A 25 -0.17 17.96 3.36
C GLY A 25 0.12 17.04 2.18
N ILE A 26 0.07 15.70 2.40
CA ILE A 26 0.22 14.71 1.34
C ILE A 26 -0.87 14.86 0.27
N ALA A 27 -2.15 14.99 0.68
CA ALA A 27 -3.26 15.17 -0.25
C ALA A 27 -3.08 16.41 -1.13
N ALA A 28 -2.64 17.54 -0.57
CA ALA A 28 -2.40 18.77 -1.33
C ALA A 28 -1.35 18.58 -2.44
N ILE A 29 -0.27 17.85 -2.15
CA ILE A 29 0.79 17.57 -3.13
C ILE A 29 0.26 16.63 -4.22
N ILE A 30 -0.39 15.53 -3.83
CA ILE A 30 -0.85 14.50 -4.78
C ILE A 30 -2.03 14.99 -5.62
N CYS A 31 -2.98 15.74 -5.05
CA CYS A 31 -4.07 16.35 -5.83
C CYS A 31 -3.54 17.30 -6.91
N LYS A 32 -2.56 18.12 -6.58
CA LYS A 32 -1.92 19.01 -7.57
C LYS A 32 -1.24 18.24 -8.70
N ALA A 33 -0.56 17.14 -8.38
CA ALA A 33 0.04 16.27 -9.38
C ALA A 33 -1.03 15.58 -10.25
N ALA A 34 -2.11 15.09 -9.64
CA ALA A 34 -3.24 14.46 -10.33
C ALA A 34 -3.92 15.40 -11.33
N GLN A 35 -4.15 16.66 -10.93
CA GLN A 35 -4.67 17.69 -11.84
C GLN A 35 -3.74 17.96 -13.02
N GLY A 36 -2.43 17.93 -12.80
CA GLY A 36 -1.44 18.05 -13.89
C GLY A 36 -1.52 16.88 -14.87
N VAL A 37 -1.72 15.65 -14.37
CA VAL A 37 -1.90 14.44 -15.20
C VAL A 37 -3.20 14.52 -16.01
N GLU A 38 -4.30 14.96 -15.41
CA GLU A 38 -5.58 15.20 -16.10
C GLU A 38 -5.44 16.25 -17.20
N LEU A 39 -4.81 17.39 -16.90
CA LEU A 39 -4.55 18.45 -17.88
C LEU A 39 -3.67 18.00 -19.04
N ALA A 40 -2.81 17.02 -18.82
CA ALA A 40 -2.00 16.40 -19.85
C ALA A 40 -2.77 15.43 -20.76
N GLY A 41 -4.08 15.22 -20.50
CA GLY A 41 -4.98 14.42 -21.33
C GLY A 41 -5.05 12.94 -20.96
N ALA A 42 -4.77 12.59 -19.70
CA ALA A 42 -4.94 11.22 -19.21
C ALA A 42 -6.44 10.86 -19.08
N ASP A 43 -6.79 9.60 -19.37
CA ASP A 43 -8.16 9.06 -19.27
C ASP A 43 -8.47 8.48 -17.86
N CYS A 44 -7.44 8.18 -17.08
CA CYS A 44 -7.57 7.69 -15.70
C CYS A 44 -6.29 7.97 -14.90
N LEU A 45 -6.39 7.85 -13.59
CA LEU A 45 -5.26 8.00 -12.66
C LEU A 45 -5.01 6.71 -11.88
N LEU A 46 -3.74 6.30 -11.80
CA LEU A 46 -3.28 5.25 -10.90
C LEU A 46 -2.30 5.85 -9.88
N ILE A 47 -2.47 5.49 -8.62
CA ILE A 47 -1.54 5.86 -7.55
C ILE A 47 -0.56 4.71 -7.35
N GLY A 48 0.73 4.90 -7.70
CA GLY A 48 1.76 3.86 -7.70
C GLY A 48 2.30 3.46 -6.31
N ALA A 49 1.59 3.79 -5.22
CA ALA A 49 1.99 3.47 -3.85
C ALA A 49 0.78 3.10 -3.00
N ASN A 50 0.80 1.90 -2.37
CA ASN A 50 -0.33 1.43 -1.58
C ASN A 50 -0.71 2.40 -0.45
N THR A 51 0.25 2.86 0.35
CA THR A 51 0.02 3.77 1.48
C THR A 51 -0.68 5.08 1.07
N MET A 52 -0.39 5.59 -0.13
CA MET A 52 -0.96 6.84 -0.63
C MET A 52 -2.44 6.72 -1.01
N HIS A 53 -2.99 5.49 -1.09
CA HIS A 53 -4.43 5.31 -1.27
C HIS A 53 -5.26 5.71 -0.03
N ASN A 54 -4.60 6.03 1.09
CA ASN A 54 -5.28 6.62 2.24
C ASN A 54 -5.93 7.99 1.94
N ILE A 55 -5.45 8.68 0.89
CA ILE A 55 -6.00 9.96 0.44
C ILE A 55 -6.64 9.86 -0.96
N ALA A 56 -7.00 8.65 -1.39
CA ALA A 56 -7.54 8.44 -2.74
C ALA A 56 -8.89 9.13 -2.95
N ASP A 57 -9.71 9.24 -1.93
CA ASP A 57 -11.00 9.92 -2.00
C ASP A 57 -10.82 11.43 -2.20
N GLU A 58 -9.84 12.06 -1.54
CA GLU A 58 -9.47 13.45 -1.73
C GLU A 58 -8.93 13.71 -3.15
N VAL A 59 -8.11 12.78 -3.65
CA VAL A 59 -7.59 12.86 -5.02
C VAL A 59 -8.71 12.73 -6.04
N ALA A 60 -9.62 11.78 -5.85
CA ALA A 60 -10.78 11.59 -6.73
C ALA A 60 -11.71 12.82 -6.74
N ALA A 61 -11.86 13.50 -5.61
CA ALA A 61 -12.64 14.73 -5.51
C ALA A 61 -11.97 15.94 -6.21
N ALA A 62 -10.66 15.90 -6.46
CA ALA A 62 -9.88 16.99 -7.04
C ALA A 62 -9.76 16.94 -8.57
N ILE A 63 -10.18 15.84 -9.22
CA ILE A 63 -10.08 15.59 -10.67
C ILE A 63 -11.41 15.04 -11.23
N ASN A 64 -11.58 15.06 -12.55
CA ASN A 64 -12.77 14.54 -13.22
C ASN A 64 -12.56 13.16 -13.85
N ILE A 65 -11.29 12.74 -14.03
CA ILE A 65 -10.97 11.40 -14.54
C ILE A 65 -11.02 10.37 -13.40
N PRO A 66 -11.37 9.11 -13.67
CA PRO A 66 -11.46 8.08 -12.64
C PRO A 66 -10.12 7.74 -12.02
N VAL A 67 -10.09 7.59 -10.69
CA VAL A 67 -8.97 7.02 -9.94
C VAL A 67 -9.17 5.49 -9.88
N ILE A 68 -8.23 4.73 -10.41
CA ILE A 68 -8.22 3.26 -10.29
C ILE A 68 -7.61 2.89 -8.93
N HIS A 69 -8.46 2.51 -7.99
CA HIS A 69 -8.05 2.20 -6.62
C HIS A 69 -7.50 0.76 -6.52
N ILE A 70 -6.23 0.61 -6.12
CA ILE A 70 -5.56 -0.70 -6.09
C ILE A 70 -6.30 -1.73 -5.23
N ALA A 71 -6.82 -1.33 -4.07
CA ALA A 71 -7.53 -2.25 -3.18
C ALA A 71 -8.86 -2.73 -3.78
N GLU A 72 -9.54 -1.93 -4.61
CA GLU A 72 -10.74 -2.36 -5.34
C GLU A 72 -10.38 -3.40 -6.42
N ALA A 73 -9.34 -3.13 -7.20
CA ALA A 73 -8.86 -4.06 -8.23
C ALA A 73 -8.44 -5.40 -7.61
N VAL A 74 -7.72 -5.36 -6.47
CA VAL A 74 -7.32 -6.56 -5.73
C VAL A 74 -8.53 -7.29 -5.16
N ALA A 75 -9.51 -6.56 -4.60
CA ALA A 75 -10.73 -7.15 -4.05
C ALA A 75 -11.54 -7.91 -5.14
N ASP A 76 -11.60 -7.36 -6.36
CA ASP A 76 -12.27 -8.03 -7.48
C ASP A 76 -11.55 -9.34 -7.89
N VAL A 77 -10.22 -9.35 -7.91
CA VAL A 77 -9.43 -10.57 -8.15
C VAL A 77 -9.68 -11.62 -7.07
N ILE A 78 -9.66 -11.23 -5.79
CA ILE A 78 -9.89 -12.12 -4.64
C ILE A 78 -11.30 -12.73 -4.72
N LYS A 79 -12.31 -11.88 -4.98
CA LYS A 79 -13.70 -12.31 -5.14
C LYS A 79 -13.86 -13.30 -6.30
N ASN A 80 -13.23 -13.04 -7.45
CA ASN A 80 -13.28 -13.94 -8.61
C ASN A 80 -12.59 -15.28 -8.34
N LYS A 81 -11.62 -15.34 -7.42
CA LYS A 81 -11.01 -16.58 -6.93
C LYS A 81 -11.87 -17.29 -5.86
N GLY A 82 -12.95 -16.70 -5.39
CA GLY A 82 -13.83 -17.25 -4.38
C GLY A 82 -13.28 -17.19 -2.95
N LEU A 83 -12.16 -16.49 -2.71
CA LEU A 83 -11.54 -16.38 -1.40
C LEU A 83 -12.38 -15.45 -0.50
N LYS A 84 -12.48 -15.80 0.78
CA LYS A 84 -13.31 -15.09 1.78
C LYS A 84 -12.47 -14.39 2.84
N LYS A 85 -11.27 -14.91 3.12
CA LYS A 85 -10.39 -14.40 4.18
C LYS A 85 -8.97 -14.32 3.66
N VAL A 86 -8.37 -13.13 3.70
CA VAL A 86 -7.02 -12.89 3.20
C VAL A 86 -6.17 -12.16 4.22
N ALA A 87 -4.86 -12.40 4.17
CA ALA A 87 -3.89 -11.66 4.97
C ALA A 87 -3.31 -10.49 4.16
N LEU A 88 -3.13 -9.34 4.80
CA LEU A 88 -2.52 -8.15 4.22
C LEU A 88 -1.14 -7.92 4.85
N LEU A 89 -0.10 -7.97 4.03
CA LEU A 89 1.28 -7.64 4.39
C LEU A 89 1.72 -6.38 3.64
N GLY A 90 2.44 -5.48 4.30
CA GLY A 90 2.90 -4.23 3.71
C GLY A 90 3.58 -3.32 4.73
N THR A 91 3.65 -2.03 4.46
CA THR A 91 4.06 -1.06 5.49
C THR A 91 3.06 -1.04 6.64
N LYS A 92 3.47 -0.60 7.82
CA LYS A 92 2.57 -0.49 8.97
C LYS A 92 1.31 0.34 8.64
N TYR A 93 1.44 1.39 7.84
CA TYR A 93 0.31 2.21 7.41
C TYR A 93 -0.67 1.41 6.55
N THR A 94 -0.16 0.64 5.57
CA THR A 94 -0.99 -0.22 4.73
C THR A 94 -1.72 -1.28 5.53
N MET A 95 -1.07 -1.89 6.52
CA MET A 95 -1.67 -2.93 7.35
C MET A 95 -2.65 -2.38 8.40
N GLN A 96 -2.34 -1.25 9.05
CA GLN A 96 -3.10 -0.75 10.19
C GLN A 96 -4.24 0.19 9.82
N MET A 97 -4.08 1.01 8.75
CA MET A 97 -5.11 1.96 8.33
C MET A 97 -6.26 1.25 7.61
N ASP A 98 -7.42 1.90 7.59
CA ASP A 98 -8.67 1.29 7.15
C ASP A 98 -8.90 1.33 5.63
N PHE A 99 -8.18 2.19 4.89
CA PHE A 99 -8.47 2.43 3.47
C PHE A 99 -8.45 1.15 2.62
N TYR A 100 -7.54 0.20 2.94
CA TYR A 100 -7.46 -1.07 2.23
C TYR A 100 -8.55 -2.05 2.69
N LYS A 101 -8.68 -2.20 4.02
CA LYS A 101 -9.64 -3.14 4.63
C LYS A 101 -11.09 -2.81 4.28
N LYS A 102 -11.45 -1.50 4.23
CA LYS A 102 -12.80 -1.06 3.84
C LYS A 102 -13.17 -1.55 2.44
N LYS A 103 -12.28 -1.36 1.45
CA LYS A 103 -12.52 -1.80 0.06
C LYS A 103 -12.67 -3.32 -0.06
N LEU A 104 -11.97 -4.11 0.76
CA LEU A 104 -12.12 -5.55 0.84
C LEU A 104 -13.45 -5.93 1.53
N ALA A 105 -13.79 -5.27 2.63
CA ALA A 105 -15.03 -5.49 3.36
C ALA A 105 -16.28 -5.19 2.51
N ASP A 106 -16.24 -4.16 1.65
CA ASP A 106 -17.31 -3.83 0.70
C ASP A 106 -17.61 -4.97 -0.30
N LYS A 107 -16.64 -5.88 -0.50
CA LYS A 107 -16.78 -7.08 -1.32
C LYS A 107 -17.01 -8.36 -0.49
N ASN A 108 -17.27 -8.22 0.82
CA ASN A 108 -17.43 -9.32 1.80
C ASN A 108 -16.17 -10.19 1.95
N ILE A 109 -14.98 -9.57 1.92
CA ILE A 109 -13.69 -10.22 2.13
C ILE A 109 -13.17 -9.82 3.50
N GLU A 110 -12.97 -10.79 4.38
CA GLU A 110 -12.33 -10.59 5.68
C GLU A 110 -10.83 -10.37 5.48
N THR A 111 -10.28 -9.34 6.14
CA THR A 111 -8.85 -9.03 6.09
C THR A 111 -8.23 -9.20 7.46
N ILE A 112 -7.22 -10.06 7.57
CA ILE A 112 -6.40 -10.20 8.76
C ILE A 112 -5.01 -9.60 8.53
N ILE A 113 -4.38 -9.18 9.61
CA ILE A 113 -3.01 -8.63 9.62
C ILE A 113 -2.20 -9.32 10.70
N PRO A 114 -0.86 -9.32 10.62
CA PRO A 114 0.00 -9.88 11.67
C PRO A 114 -0.17 -9.17 13.02
N GLY A 115 0.32 -9.79 14.07
CA GLY A 115 0.42 -9.17 15.40
C GLY A 115 1.38 -7.97 15.40
N SER A 116 1.28 -7.12 16.43
CA SER A 116 2.01 -5.83 16.49
C SER A 116 3.53 -5.97 16.31
N ASN A 117 4.15 -6.98 16.91
CA ASN A 117 5.60 -7.21 16.78
C ASN A 117 5.99 -7.59 15.34
N ASP A 118 5.17 -8.38 14.67
CA ASP A 118 5.41 -8.80 13.29
C ASP A 118 5.14 -7.65 12.31
N ILE A 119 4.17 -6.78 12.60
CA ILE A 119 3.94 -5.54 11.83
C ILE A 119 5.20 -4.65 11.87
N GLU A 120 5.78 -4.43 13.05
CA GLU A 120 7.00 -3.62 13.18
C GLU A 120 8.20 -4.30 12.50
N PHE A 121 8.32 -5.62 12.60
CA PHE A 121 9.35 -6.38 11.89
C PHE A 121 9.23 -6.21 10.37
N ILE A 122 8.03 -6.44 9.79
CA ILE A 122 7.77 -6.28 8.36
C ILE A 122 8.06 -4.85 7.93
N ASN A 123 7.57 -3.87 8.67
CA ASN A 123 7.81 -2.46 8.36
C ASN A 123 9.30 -2.12 8.38
N SER A 124 10.03 -2.59 9.39
CA SER A 124 11.49 -2.37 9.51
C SER A 124 12.25 -3.02 8.36
N SER A 125 11.93 -4.27 7.99
CA SER A 125 12.60 -4.97 6.90
C SER A 125 12.39 -4.30 5.56
N ILE A 126 11.18 -3.77 5.28
CA ILE A 126 10.90 -3.00 4.06
C ILE A 126 11.83 -1.78 3.95
N TYR A 127 11.93 -0.97 5.02
CA TYR A 127 12.71 0.29 4.97
C TYR A 127 14.21 0.11 5.18
N ASN A 128 14.63 -0.86 5.97
CA ASN A 128 16.03 -0.99 6.37
C ASN A 128 16.82 -2.03 5.57
N GLU A 129 16.12 -2.98 4.93
CA GLU A 129 16.72 -4.06 4.15
C GLU A 129 16.30 -3.98 2.68
N PHE A 130 15.04 -4.32 2.36
CA PHE A 130 14.57 -4.52 0.99
C PHE A 130 14.71 -3.28 0.12
N SER A 131 14.34 -2.08 0.62
CA SER A 131 14.50 -0.82 -0.10
C SER A 131 15.96 -0.48 -0.43
N LYS A 132 16.92 -1.15 0.24
CA LYS A 132 18.36 -1.02 0.01
C LYS A 132 18.95 -2.19 -0.77
N GLY A 133 18.11 -3.12 -1.24
CA GLY A 133 18.54 -4.32 -1.96
C GLY A 133 19.21 -5.36 -1.03
N ILE A 134 18.95 -5.32 0.28
CA ILE A 134 19.47 -6.28 1.25
C ILE A 134 18.40 -7.36 1.48
N PHE A 135 18.75 -8.62 1.22
CA PHE A 135 17.88 -9.78 1.34
C PHE A 135 18.56 -10.84 2.21
N LEU A 136 18.15 -10.90 3.49
CA LEU A 136 18.74 -11.80 4.48
C LEU A 136 17.94 -13.09 4.59
N PRO A 137 18.62 -14.27 4.68
CA PRO A 137 17.93 -15.55 4.88
C PRO A 137 17.08 -15.56 6.16
N GLU A 138 17.54 -14.93 7.23
CA GLU A 138 16.85 -14.83 8.51
C GLU A 138 15.54 -14.03 8.37
N THR A 139 15.58 -12.95 7.62
CA THR A 139 14.40 -12.12 7.33
C THR A 139 13.37 -12.95 6.54
N LYS A 140 13.79 -13.70 5.54
CA LYS A 140 12.93 -14.62 4.80
C LYS A 140 12.28 -15.67 5.70
N GLN A 141 13.04 -16.30 6.59
CA GLN A 141 12.52 -17.29 7.54
C GLN A 141 11.44 -16.67 8.45
N GLN A 142 11.65 -15.44 8.91
CA GLN A 142 10.68 -14.75 9.75
C GLN A 142 9.38 -14.44 8.98
N TYR A 143 9.47 -14.05 7.70
CA TYR A 143 8.29 -13.90 6.85
C TYR A 143 7.52 -15.21 6.67
N LEU A 144 8.22 -16.33 6.44
CA LEU A 144 7.59 -17.66 6.32
C LEU A 144 6.86 -18.04 7.60
N ARG A 145 7.44 -17.81 8.79
CA ARG A 145 6.77 -18.02 10.08
C ARG A 145 5.50 -17.16 10.19
N ILE A 146 5.58 -15.87 9.85
CA ILE A 146 4.42 -14.97 9.89
C ILE A 146 3.32 -15.47 8.95
N ILE A 147 3.68 -15.93 7.75
CA ILE A 147 2.74 -16.49 6.79
C ILE A 147 2.07 -17.75 7.35
N GLU A 148 2.83 -18.66 7.96
CA GLU A 148 2.30 -19.87 8.60
C GLU A 148 1.31 -19.53 9.72
N ASP A 149 1.64 -18.58 10.59
CA ASP A 149 0.76 -18.12 11.66
C ASP A 149 -0.56 -17.54 11.11
N LEU A 150 -0.51 -16.81 10.00
CA LEU A 150 -1.70 -16.26 9.35
C LEU A 150 -2.55 -17.34 8.64
N ILE A 151 -1.91 -18.37 8.07
CA ILE A 151 -2.61 -19.56 7.53
C ILE A 151 -3.36 -20.27 8.65
N GLN A 152 -2.74 -20.47 9.82
CA GLN A 152 -3.39 -21.08 10.98
C GLN A 152 -4.58 -20.24 11.49
N GLN A 153 -4.57 -18.93 11.29
CA GLN A 153 -5.68 -18.02 11.57
C GLN A 153 -6.77 -18.05 10.48
N GLY A 154 -6.58 -18.85 9.42
CA GLY A 154 -7.54 -19.07 8.36
C GLY A 154 -7.36 -18.17 7.13
N ALA A 155 -6.18 -17.60 6.91
CA ALA A 155 -5.90 -16.91 5.66
C ALA A 155 -5.90 -17.89 4.48
N GLU A 156 -6.72 -17.61 3.46
CA GLU A 156 -6.84 -18.38 2.22
C GLU A 156 -5.94 -17.82 1.11
N GLY A 157 -5.44 -16.60 1.31
CA GLY A 157 -4.56 -15.90 0.37
C GLY A 157 -3.84 -14.73 1.03
N PHE A 158 -2.85 -14.19 0.32
CA PHE A 158 -2.01 -13.10 0.82
C PHE A 158 -1.98 -11.94 -0.16
N ILE A 159 -2.16 -10.73 0.35
CA ILE A 159 -1.93 -9.49 -0.36
C ILE A 159 -0.54 -8.99 0.02
N LEU A 160 0.37 -8.95 -0.94
CA LEU A 160 1.70 -8.37 -0.76
C LEU A 160 1.64 -6.88 -1.11
N GLY A 161 1.24 -6.07 -0.13
CA GLY A 161 0.96 -4.65 -0.27
C GLY A 161 2.20 -3.74 -0.31
N CYS A 162 3.37 -4.31 -0.58
CA CYS A 162 4.60 -3.58 -0.87
C CYS A 162 5.37 -4.33 -1.94
N THR A 163 5.91 -3.62 -2.93
CA THR A 163 6.61 -4.20 -4.09
C THR A 163 7.90 -4.93 -3.70
N GLU A 164 8.44 -4.62 -2.56
CA GLU A 164 9.68 -5.20 -2.02
C GLU A 164 9.50 -6.57 -1.35
N ILE A 165 8.27 -6.93 -0.95
CA ILE A 165 8.02 -8.20 -0.21
C ILE A 165 8.18 -9.47 -1.06
N PRO A 166 7.77 -9.52 -2.35
CA PRO A 166 7.89 -10.75 -3.16
C PRO A 166 9.33 -11.01 -3.61
N ILE A 167 10.14 -11.61 -2.75
CA ILE A 167 11.56 -11.94 -2.94
C ILE A 167 11.83 -13.43 -2.72
#